data_97400aedefa380b99c840db099705ca6
#
_entry.id   97400aedefa380b99c840db099705ca6
#
_cell.length_a   1.000
_cell.length_b   1.000
_cell.length_c   1.000
_cell.angle_alpha   90.00
_cell.angle_beta   90.00
_cell.angle_gamma   90.00
#
_symmetry.space_group_name_H-M   'P 1'
#
loop_
_entity.id
_entity.type
_entity.pdbx_description
1 polymer ?
#
loop_
_entity_poly.entity_id
_entity_poly.type
_entity_poly.pdbx_seq_one_letter_code
_entity_poly.pdbx_strand_id
1 'polypeptide(L)'
;MDESHNVESRNVESRNDTPSGIDPVATDGTSPADGPHTVGALLQRWWTTPIIRLLVVVAVVVVIVAVAVGLFRGGDDGPTGESSSEAVPPTVTIAGTASTLPPPEPSGPIPVDIWTPYWTLADHVGDPGRLATQLGEVREASPFWFAAPNTAADSDADVIVDRYANADHAATFIAAVSDSDAALVASILDLLPAGTMAGILADDELRAAHIAAIVRFADAYSVDGIDIDYEQFAFADNRSTWPTTATNWVQFLTELDAALDADGRTVSVSIPAVYDPAVTGGDRGYWVYEHGTIAGIVDQVRIMAYDYSTSSPGPIAPLDWVRVAAGGVMSQVPPEYRDRVVLGIPAYGYNWVVSTAGTCDADAPARTSVNAATIGDLIERRGGVAAYDPLTAEWVYEYTLAVGGDDGVDEVTCLQTRRVHWVDAEGVAARVNVAREFGFGGVALWAHGYDDDEVWRALVDTASAPLNASSE
;
A
#
# COMPACT_ATOMS: atom_id res chain seq x y z
N MET A 1 43.36 -29.07 -41.68
CA MET A 1 43.57 -30.20 -40.78
C MET A 1 42.36 -30.18 -39.90
N ASP A 2 41.18 -30.72 -40.31
CA ASP A 2 40.80 -32.13 -40.39
C ASP A 2 40.85 -32.75 -38.99
N GLU A 3 39.82 -33.27 -38.44
CA GLU A 3 38.73 -34.23 -38.76
C GLU A 3 37.68 -34.11 -37.64
N SER A 4 36.38 -33.90 -37.78
CA SER A 4 35.27 -34.82 -38.17
C SER A 4 35.23 -36.20 -37.54
N HIS A 5 34.12 -36.47 -36.77
CA HIS A 5 33.33 -37.69 -36.73
C HIS A 5 32.16 -37.47 -35.77
N ASN A 6 30.96 -37.40 -36.12
CA ASN A 6 29.81 -38.03 -36.76
C ASN A 6 29.51 -39.48 -36.32
N VAL A 7 28.22 -39.81 -36.24
CA VAL A 7 27.54 -41.13 -36.18
C VAL A 7 27.01 -41.49 -34.77
N GLU A 8 25.79 -41.88 -34.48
CA GLU A 8 24.58 -42.19 -35.27
C GLU A 8 23.42 -42.51 -34.27
N SER A 9 22.26 -42.28 -34.74
CA SER A 9 20.95 -42.62 -34.16
C SER A 9 20.68 -44.13 -34.08
N ARG A 10 19.88 -44.61 -33.11
CA ARG A 10 18.98 -45.76 -33.33
C ARG A 10 17.69 -45.66 -32.48
N ASN A 11 16.59 -45.57 -33.19
CA ASN A 11 15.23 -45.98 -32.84
C ASN A 11 15.15 -47.50 -32.63
N VAL A 12 14.34 -47.96 -31.64
CA VAL A 12 13.61 -49.24 -31.77
C VAL A 12 12.23 -49.10 -31.14
N GLU A 13 11.23 -49.42 -31.94
CA GLU A 13 9.80 -49.52 -31.72
C GLU A 13 9.37 -50.81 -31.00
N SER A 14 8.19 -50.71 -30.35
CA SER A 14 7.05 -51.63 -30.30
C SER A 14 7.09 -52.95 -29.49
N ARG A 15 6.11 -53.18 -28.66
CA ARG A 15 4.86 -53.91 -28.94
C ARG A 15 4.00 -54.15 -27.72
N ASN A 16 2.70 -54.06 -27.98
CA ASN A 16 1.53 -54.55 -27.25
C ASN A 16 1.65 -56.00 -26.71
N ASP A 17 0.94 -56.24 -25.59
CA ASP A 17 -0.02 -57.36 -25.54
C ASP A 17 -0.85 -57.29 -24.23
N THR A 18 -2.20 -57.18 -24.40
CA THR A 18 -3.23 -57.60 -23.44
C THR A 18 -3.56 -59.10 -23.68
N PRO A 19 -4.09 -59.85 -22.71
CA PRO A 19 -5.48 -60.25 -22.78
C PRO A 19 -6.26 -60.34 -21.46
N SER A 20 -7.44 -59.79 -21.46
CA SER A 20 -8.80 -60.38 -21.35
C SER A 20 -9.05 -61.51 -20.34
N GLY A 21 -10.07 -61.28 -19.48
CA GLY A 21 -11.16 -62.22 -19.35
C GLY A 21 -11.55 -62.63 -17.94
N ILE A 22 -12.81 -62.35 -17.60
CA ILE A 22 -13.88 -63.18 -16.99
C ILE A 22 -14.40 -62.69 -15.64
N ASP A 23 -15.61 -62.13 -15.73
CA ASP A 23 -16.71 -62.19 -14.73
C ASP A 23 -17.34 -63.61 -14.78
N PRO A 24 -18.29 -63.99 -13.91
CA PRO A 24 -19.12 -63.30 -12.90
C PRO A 24 -19.39 -64.08 -11.62
N VAL A 25 -20.19 -63.54 -10.70
CA VAL A 25 -21.43 -64.09 -10.11
C VAL A 25 -21.75 -63.50 -8.74
N ALA A 26 -22.98 -63.05 -8.63
CA ALA A 26 -23.66 -62.46 -7.45
C ALA A 26 -23.84 -63.44 -6.26
N THR A 27 -24.02 -62.88 -5.08
CA THR A 27 -25.21 -63.07 -4.16
C THR A 27 -25.12 -62.16 -2.93
N ASP A 28 -26.14 -61.33 -2.83
CA ASP A 28 -27.10 -61.19 -1.71
C ASP A 28 -26.62 -60.90 -0.26
N GLY A 29 -27.17 -59.84 0.31
CA GLY A 29 -27.62 -59.89 1.70
C GLY A 29 -27.18 -58.74 2.63
N THR A 30 -28.18 -57.88 2.90
CA THR A 30 -28.38 -57.14 4.16
C THR A 30 -27.66 -55.78 4.39
N SER A 31 -28.41 -54.71 4.29
CA SER A 31 -28.34 -53.48 5.10
C SER A 31 -28.74 -53.80 6.55
N PRO A 32 -28.40 -53.03 7.60
CA PRO A 32 -28.38 -51.57 7.67
C PRO A 32 -27.32 -50.95 8.59
N ALA A 33 -27.08 -49.66 8.54
CA ALA A 33 -27.09 -48.72 9.66
C ALA A 33 -26.44 -47.36 9.29
N ASP A 34 -27.22 -46.35 9.53
CA ASP A 34 -26.90 -44.92 9.46
C ASP A 34 -25.68 -44.54 10.28
N GLY A 35 -24.75 -43.79 9.65
CA GLY A 35 -23.71 -43.03 10.31
C GLY A 35 -23.65 -41.62 9.68
N PRO A 36 -23.34 -40.56 10.41
CA PRO A 36 -23.65 -39.20 10.06
C PRO A 36 -22.84 -38.69 8.86
N HIS A 37 -23.56 -38.15 7.88
CA HIS A 37 -22.99 -37.47 6.76
C HIS A 37 -22.34 -36.15 7.23
N THR A 38 -21.02 -36.09 7.21
CA THR A 38 -20.27 -34.85 7.47
C THR A 38 -20.41 -33.90 6.30
N VAL A 39 -20.90 -32.71 6.60
CA VAL A 39 -21.10 -31.59 5.68
C VAL A 39 -19.83 -31.19 4.89
N GLY A 40 -18.64 -31.62 5.35
CA GLY A 40 -17.35 -31.30 4.74
C GLY A 40 -17.10 -31.88 3.33
N ALA A 41 -17.74 -33.00 2.97
CA ALA A 41 -17.49 -33.64 1.66
C ALA A 41 -18.27 -32.98 0.49
N LEU A 42 -19.32 -32.21 0.79
CA LEU A 42 -20.10 -31.47 -0.21
C LEU A 42 -19.46 -30.11 -0.57
N LEU A 43 -18.76 -29.47 0.37
CA LEU A 43 -18.11 -28.19 0.13
C LEU A 43 -16.88 -28.33 -0.78
N GLN A 44 -16.11 -29.42 -0.70
CA GLN A 44 -14.93 -29.62 -1.57
C GLN A 44 -15.27 -29.81 -3.05
N ARG A 45 -16.48 -30.21 -3.40
CA ARG A 45 -16.88 -30.40 -4.81
C ARG A 45 -17.32 -29.12 -5.51
N TRP A 46 -17.63 -28.05 -4.75
CA TRP A 46 -18.06 -26.75 -5.29
C TRP A 46 -16.89 -25.82 -5.64
N TRP A 47 -15.72 -26.07 -5.03
CA TRP A 47 -14.52 -25.23 -5.25
C TRP A 47 -13.75 -25.53 -6.53
N THR A 48 -14.15 -26.55 -7.33
CA THR A 48 -13.41 -26.97 -8.51
C THR A 48 -13.91 -26.40 -9.83
N THR A 49 -14.98 -25.62 -9.84
CA THR A 49 -15.50 -24.99 -11.04
C THR A 49 -15.04 -23.53 -11.15
N PRO A 50 -14.39 -23.13 -12.25
CA PRO A 50 -13.84 -21.77 -12.41
C PRO A 50 -14.90 -20.66 -12.34
N ILE A 51 -16.14 -20.96 -12.71
CA ILE A 51 -17.28 -20.02 -12.64
C ILE A 51 -17.66 -19.72 -11.18
N ILE A 52 -17.60 -20.70 -10.28
CA ILE A 52 -17.93 -20.49 -8.86
C ILE A 52 -16.81 -19.71 -8.15
N ARG A 53 -15.55 -19.93 -8.53
CA ARG A 53 -14.44 -19.09 -8.03
C ARG A 53 -14.61 -17.64 -8.46
N LEU A 54 -14.99 -17.39 -9.70
CA LEU A 54 -15.23 -16.04 -10.19
C LEU A 54 -16.40 -15.38 -9.45
N LEU A 55 -17.50 -16.11 -9.22
CA LEU A 55 -18.68 -15.61 -8.48
C LEU A 55 -18.38 -15.36 -6.99
N VAL A 56 -17.54 -16.16 -6.36
CA VAL A 56 -17.12 -15.95 -4.96
C VAL A 56 -16.16 -14.76 -4.87
N VAL A 57 -15.23 -14.60 -5.81
CA VAL A 57 -14.34 -13.43 -5.88
C VAL A 57 -15.13 -12.15 -6.13
N VAL A 58 -16.10 -12.17 -7.04
CA VAL A 58 -16.99 -11.04 -7.30
C VAL A 58 -17.90 -10.77 -6.07
N ALA A 59 -18.40 -11.78 -5.40
CA ALA A 59 -19.21 -11.62 -4.18
C ALA A 59 -18.37 -11.08 -3.00
N VAL A 60 -17.13 -11.48 -2.86
CA VAL A 60 -16.22 -10.96 -1.81
C VAL A 60 -15.80 -9.52 -2.12
N VAL A 61 -15.52 -9.18 -3.37
CA VAL A 61 -15.27 -7.80 -3.79
C VAL A 61 -16.52 -6.93 -3.61
N VAL A 62 -17.72 -7.45 -3.93
CA VAL A 62 -18.98 -6.76 -3.70
C VAL A 62 -19.29 -6.61 -2.20
N VAL A 63 -18.94 -7.58 -1.35
CA VAL A 63 -19.11 -7.47 0.11
C VAL A 63 -18.10 -6.49 0.72
N ILE A 64 -16.87 -6.43 0.24
CA ILE A 64 -15.88 -5.43 0.69
C ILE A 64 -16.31 -4.02 0.25
N VAL A 65 -16.81 -3.88 -0.98
CA VAL A 65 -17.40 -2.61 -1.46
C VAL A 65 -18.73 -2.31 -0.75
N ALA A 66 -19.57 -3.32 -0.45
CA ALA A 66 -20.84 -3.14 0.25
C ALA A 66 -20.66 -2.85 1.75
N VAL A 67 -19.62 -3.36 2.41
CA VAL A 67 -19.27 -2.97 3.79
C VAL A 67 -18.75 -1.54 3.82
N ALA A 68 -17.96 -1.13 2.83
CA ALA A 68 -17.58 0.27 2.67
C ALA A 68 -18.76 1.19 2.33
N VAL A 69 -19.79 0.70 1.62
CA VAL A 69 -21.00 1.45 1.23
C VAL A 69 -22.17 1.23 2.21
N GLY A 70 -22.25 0.08 2.89
CA GLY A 70 -23.34 -0.29 3.81
C GLY A 70 -23.30 0.46 5.15
N LEU A 71 -22.20 1.11 5.50
CA LEU A 71 -22.13 2.05 6.62
C LEU A 71 -22.81 3.40 6.32
N PHE A 72 -23.33 3.60 5.10
CA PHE A 72 -23.94 4.84 4.64
C PHE A 72 -25.47 4.80 4.40
N ARG A 73 -26.16 3.74 4.80
CA ARG A 73 -27.63 3.68 4.67
C ARG A 73 -28.29 3.16 5.94
N GLY A 74 -28.48 4.04 6.91
CA GLY A 74 -29.39 3.89 8.04
C GLY A 74 -30.42 5.02 8.00
N GLY A 75 -31.72 4.66 7.93
CA GLY A 75 -32.83 5.58 7.72
C GLY A 75 -33.09 6.59 8.84
N ASP A 76 -33.78 7.64 8.45
CA ASP A 76 -34.39 8.68 9.28
C ASP A 76 -35.17 8.13 10.47
N ASP A 77 -34.79 8.58 11.66
CA ASP A 77 -35.68 9.10 12.72
C ASP A 77 -34.78 9.57 13.89
N GLY A 78 -34.75 10.93 14.15
CA GLY A 78 -33.88 11.58 15.09
C GLY A 78 -34.15 11.30 16.57
N PRO A 79 -33.26 11.69 17.48
CA PRO A 79 -32.94 13.11 17.71
C PRO A 79 -31.43 13.42 17.78
N THR A 80 -31.11 14.67 17.54
CA THR A 80 -29.83 15.38 17.70
C THR A 80 -28.75 14.66 18.52
N GLY A 81 -27.80 14.02 17.79
CA GLY A 81 -26.53 13.53 18.30
C GLY A 81 -25.46 13.83 17.28
N GLU A 82 -24.33 14.31 17.74
CA GLU A 82 -23.18 14.75 16.97
C GLU A 82 -22.82 13.77 15.85
N SER A 83 -22.79 14.29 14.63
CA SER A 83 -22.31 13.64 13.42
C SER A 83 -20.88 13.15 13.63
N SER A 84 -20.67 11.84 13.57
CA SER A 84 -19.35 11.28 13.32
C SER A 84 -18.91 11.72 11.93
N SER A 85 -18.06 12.76 11.87
CA SER A 85 -17.47 13.20 10.61
C SER A 85 -16.51 12.12 10.14
N GLU A 86 -16.74 11.60 8.93
CA GLU A 86 -15.67 10.98 8.15
C GLU A 86 -14.42 11.84 8.26
N ALA A 87 -13.28 11.17 8.44
CA ALA A 87 -11.98 11.84 8.44
C ALA A 87 -11.68 12.36 7.03
N VAL A 88 -12.31 13.47 6.67
CA VAL A 88 -11.82 14.33 5.60
C VAL A 88 -10.45 14.77 6.06
N PRO A 89 -9.36 14.58 5.28
CA PRO A 89 -8.10 15.20 5.63
C PRO A 89 -8.40 16.68 5.90
N PRO A 90 -7.92 17.22 7.02
CA PRO A 90 -8.28 18.56 7.42
C PRO A 90 -7.94 19.52 6.29
N THR A 91 -8.89 20.35 5.89
CA THR A 91 -8.60 21.47 4.99
C THR A 91 -7.71 22.41 5.78
N VAL A 92 -6.40 22.27 5.60
CA VAL A 92 -5.41 23.11 6.28
C VAL A 92 -5.55 24.51 5.71
N THR A 93 -6.21 25.38 6.46
CA THR A 93 -6.24 26.80 6.13
C THR A 93 -4.90 27.39 6.58
N ILE A 94 -3.99 27.61 5.61
CA ILE A 94 -2.69 28.21 5.89
C ILE A 94 -2.92 29.67 6.33
N ALA A 95 -2.84 29.91 7.65
CA ALA A 95 -2.74 31.24 8.17
C ALA A 95 -1.28 31.68 7.96
N GLY A 96 -1.04 32.52 6.95
CA GLY A 96 0.29 32.93 6.54
C GLY A 96 1.07 33.72 7.59
N THR A 97 1.72 33.00 8.49
CA THR A 97 2.86 33.49 9.27
C THR A 97 3.92 32.39 9.26
N ALA A 98 5.01 32.66 8.52
CA ALA A 98 6.13 31.75 8.43
C ALA A 98 6.63 31.34 9.84
N SER A 99 6.91 30.05 10.01
CA SER A 99 7.62 29.52 11.17
C SER A 99 8.87 30.34 11.45
N THR A 100 9.10 30.72 12.70
CA THR A 100 10.30 31.47 13.12
C THR A 100 11.52 30.60 13.32
N LEU A 101 11.44 29.30 13.03
CA LEU A 101 12.59 28.41 13.01
C LEU A 101 13.39 28.67 11.73
N PRO A 102 14.72 28.79 11.80
CA PRO A 102 15.53 28.83 10.59
C PRO A 102 15.22 27.55 9.78
N PRO A 103 15.11 27.66 8.45
CA PRO A 103 14.98 26.47 7.62
C PRO A 103 16.15 25.52 7.96
N PRO A 104 15.91 24.21 8.04
CA PRO A 104 16.98 23.25 8.18
C PRO A 104 17.98 23.44 7.03
N GLU A 105 19.25 23.18 7.27
CA GLU A 105 20.26 23.17 6.20
C GLU A 105 19.83 22.11 5.17
N PRO A 106 19.77 22.45 3.88
CA PRO A 106 19.43 21.48 2.84
C PRO A 106 20.35 20.27 2.91
N SER A 107 19.78 19.06 2.91
CA SER A 107 20.56 17.84 2.90
C SER A 107 21.25 17.63 1.54
N GLY A 108 22.45 17.03 1.54
CA GLY A 108 23.11 16.49 0.35
C GLY A 108 22.30 15.39 -0.34
N PRO A 109 22.96 14.45 -1.03
CA PRO A 109 22.29 13.24 -1.52
C PRO A 109 21.58 12.52 -0.38
N ILE A 110 20.33 12.09 -0.63
CA ILE A 110 19.51 11.34 0.32
C ILE A 110 19.15 9.99 -0.28
N PRO A 111 19.06 8.93 0.54
CA PRO A 111 18.67 7.60 0.08
C PRO A 111 17.22 7.55 -0.40
N VAL A 112 16.97 6.58 -1.26
CA VAL A 112 15.63 6.22 -1.77
C VAL A 112 15.24 4.88 -1.20
N ASP A 113 14.02 4.77 -0.70
CA ASP A 113 13.36 3.53 -0.30
C ASP A 113 12.14 3.29 -1.20
N ILE A 114 11.63 2.06 -1.24
CA ILE A 114 10.44 1.72 -2.04
C ILE A 114 9.49 0.83 -1.27
N TRP A 115 8.18 1.07 -1.44
CA TRP A 115 7.16 0.08 -1.12
C TRP A 115 6.72 -0.62 -2.40
N THR A 116 6.78 -1.95 -2.40
CA THR A 116 6.38 -2.78 -3.54
C THR A 116 5.10 -3.54 -3.20
N PRO A 117 3.94 -3.11 -3.71
CA PRO A 117 2.69 -3.80 -3.44
C PRO A 117 2.57 -5.12 -4.22
N TYR A 118 1.81 -6.10 -3.68
CA TYR A 118 1.65 -7.41 -4.31
C TYR A 118 1.04 -7.36 -5.73
N TRP A 119 0.25 -6.34 -6.03
CA TRP A 119 -0.41 -6.20 -7.34
C TRP A 119 0.50 -5.67 -8.45
N THR A 120 1.71 -5.20 -8.13
CA THR A 120 2.74 -4.80 -9.10
C THR A 120 3.77 -5.89 -9.35
N LEU A 121 3.77 -6.98 -8.58
CA LEU A 121 4.79 -8.03 -8.64
C LEU A 121 4.91 -8.70 -10.02
N ALA A 122 3.79 -8.86 -10.74
CA ALA A 122 3.82 -9.50 -12.06
C ALA A 122 4.67 -8.70 -13.07
N ASP A 123 4.62 -7.38 -13.00
CA ASP A 123 5.36 -6.48 -13.88
C ASP A 123 6.85 -6.52 -13.55
N HIS A 124 7.20 -6.51 -12.27
CA HIS A 124 8.59 -6.60 -11.80
C HIS A 124 9.25 -7.93 -12.17
N VAL A 125 8.53 -9.05 -11.97
CA VAL A 125 9.01 -10.39 -12.36
C VAL A 125 9.09 -10.52 -13.88
N GLY A 126 8.22 -9.80 -14.61
CA GLY A 126 8.21 -9.75 -16.08
C GLY A 126 9.42 -9.01 -16.68
N ASP A 127 10.03 -8.09 -15.95
CA ASP A 127 11.25 -7.36 -16.35
C ASP A 127 12.33 -7.41 -15.25
N PRO A 128 13.03 -8.56 -15.12
CA PRO A 128 14.06 -8.73 -14.09
C PRO A 128 15.28 -7.81 -14.28
N GLY A 129 15.51 -7.32 -15.51
CA GLY A 129 16.61 -6.39 -15.78
C GLY A 129 16.33 -4.99 -15.19
N ARG A 130 15.10 -4.50 -15.36
CA ARG A 130 14.64 -3.25 -14.76
C ARG A 130 14.62 -3.37 -13.24
N LEU A 131 14.05 -4.45 -12.70
CA LEU A 131 14.01 -4.72 -11.27
C LEU A 131 15.41 -4.69 -10.64
N ALA A 132 16.37 -5.42 -11.21
CA ALA A 132 17.74 -5.45 -10.70
C ALA A 132 18.44 -4.07 -10.75
N THR A 133 18.16 -3.26 -11.77
CA THR A 133 18.68 -1.89 -11.86
C THR A 133 18.10 -1.04 -10.75
N GLN A 134 16.78 -1.07 -10.55
CA GLN A 134 16.10 -0.28 -9.53
C GLN A 134 16.52 -0.68 -8.11
N LEU A 135 16.65 -1.98 -7.84
CA LEU A 135 17.13 -2.46 -6.53
C LEU A 135 18.60 -2.07 -6.24
N GLY A 136 19.42 -1.86 -7.27
CA GLY A 136 20.78 -1.33 -7.11
C GLY A 136 20.86 0.17 -6.79
N GLU A 137 19.72 0.89 -6.83
CA GLU A 137 19.64 2.34 -6.62
C GLU A 137 18.87 2.72 -5.35
N VAL A 138 18.36 1.72 -4.60
CA VAL A 138 17.58 1.96 -3.37
C VAL A 138 18.30 1.42 -2.14
N ARG A 139 18.03 2.06 -0.99
CA ARG A 139 18.52 1.60 0.31
C ARG A 139 17.69 0.44 0.85
N GLU A 140 16.36 0.53 0.74
CA GLU A 140 15.43 -0.43 1.29
C GLU A 140 14.30 -0.72 0.30
N ALA A 141 13.94 -2.01 0.20
CA ALA A 141 12.80 -2.49 -0.54
C ALA A 141 11.80 -3.14 0.43
N SER A 142 10.57 -2.60 0.47
CA SER A 142 9.55 -3.01 1.41
C SER A 142 8.43 -3.78 0.70
N PRO A 143 8.40 -5.13 0.81
CA PRO A 143 7.27 -5.95 0.41
C PRO A 143 6.00 -5.49 1.14
N PHE A 144 4.96 -5.10 0.38
CA PHE A 144 3.73 -4.54 0.93
C PHE A 144 2.54 -5.50 0.73
N TRP A 145 2.56 -6.62 1.46
CA TRP A 145 1.52 -7.65 1.41
C TRP A 145 1.37 -8.46 2.69
N PHE A 146 2.01 -8.09 3.77
CA PHE A 146 1.84 -8.73 5.06
C PHE A 146 0.93 -7.92 5.97
N ALA A 147 0.20 -8.59 6.83
CA ALA A 147 -0.72 -7.91 7.74
C ALA A 147 -0.91 -8.65 9.07
N ALA A 148 -1.20 -7.88 10.11
CA ALA A 148 -1.80 -8.40 11.32
C ALA A 148 -3.27 -8.74 11.05
N PRO A 149 -3.68 -10.02 11.13
CA PRO A 149 -5.06 -10.44 10.87
C PRO A 149 -5.98 -10.09 12.03
N ASN A 150 -7.29 -10.03 11.76
CA ASN A 150 -8.29 -10.00 12.82
C ASN A 150 -8.44 -11.41 13.41
N THR A 151 -7.68 -11.70 14.44
CA THR A 151 -7.70 -12.99 15.12
C THR A 151 -8.42 -12.95 16.46
N ALA A 152 -9.16 -11.90 16.76
CA ALA A 152 -9.97 -11.85 17.99
C ALA A 152 -10.98 -13.03 18.09
N ALA A 153 -11.18 -13.80 17.02
CA ALA A 153 -11.98 -15.03 16.99
C ALA A 153 -11.14 -16.31 16.95
N ASP A 154 -9.84 -16.21 16.62
CA ASP A 154 -8.92 -17.33 16.54
C ASP A 154 -7.85 -17.15 17.62
N SER A 155 -7.58 -18.20 18.38
CA SER A 155 -6.55 -18.24 19.40
C SER A 155 -5.11 -18.04 18.86
N ASP A 156 -4.97 -17.77 17.58
CA ASP A 156 -3.75 -17.50 16.84
C ASP A 156 -3.56 -16.00 16.57
N ALA A 157 -3.89 -15.13 17.55
CA ALA A 157 -3.62 -13.69 17.52
C ALA A 157 -2.15 -13.33 17.24
N ASP A 158 -1.33 -14.34 17.06
CA ASP A 158 0.11 -14.32 16.97
C ASP A 158 0.61 -14.56 15.55
N VAL A 159 -0.18 -14.34 14.50
CA VAL A 159 0.21 -14.65 13.13
C VAL A 159 0.23 -13.40 12.29
N ILE A 160 1.36 -13.14 11.61
CA ILE A 160 1.43 -12.21 10.49
C ILE A 160 1.16 -13.02 9.23
N VAL A 161 0.20 -12.59 8.44
CA VAL A 161 -0.26 -13.32 7.25
C VAL A 161 0.19 -12.65 5.96
N ASP A 162 0.51 -13.48 4.96
CA ASP A 162 0.65 -13.09 3.57
C ASP A 162 -0.75 -12.83 2.96
N ARG A 163 -0.91 -11.72 2.26
CA ARG A 163 -2.15 -11.28 1.67
C ARG A 163 -2.07 -11.24 0.15
N TYR A 164 -2.79 -12.15 -0.49
CA TYR A 164 -3.07 -12.12 -1.93
C TYR A 164 -1.86 -12.09 -2.87
N ALA A 165 -0.62 -12.04 -2.36
CA ALA A 165 0.56 -12.13 -3.21
C ALA A 165 0.57 -13.47 -3.95
N ASN A 166 0.94 -13.43 -5.23
CA ASN A 166 1.26 -14.65 -5.94
C ASN A 166 2.57 -15.21 -5.36
N ALA A 167 2.56 -16.42 -4.80
CA ALA A 167 3.68 -16.99 -4.06
C ALA A 167 4.97 -17.09 -4.90
N ASP A 168 4.85 -17.43 -6.19
CA ASP A 168 6.01 -17.53 -7.09
C ASP A 168 6.60 -16.14 -7.40
N HIS A 169 5.74 -15.13 -7.62
CA HIS A 169 6.18 -13.76 -7.85
C HIS A 169 6.80 -13.15 -6.58
N ALA A 170 6.17 -13.35 -5.43
CA ALA A 170 6.70 -12.89 -4.15
C ALA A 170 8.07 -13.50 -3.84
N ALA A 171 8.22 -14.82 -4.02
CA ALA A 171 9.50 -15.49 -3.84
C ALA A 171 10.58 -14.97 -4.81
N THR A 172 10.21 -14.73 -6.08
CA THR A 172 11.13 -14.17 -7.08
C THR A 172 11.58 -12.75 -6.71
N PHE A 173 10.64 -11.90 -6.27
CA PHE A 173 10.97 -10.54 -5.81
C PHE A 173 11.87 -10.56 -4.58
N ILE A 174 11.54 -11.34 -3.54
CA ILE A 174 12.35 -11.46 -2.32
C ILE A 174 13.77 -11.96 -2.66
N ALA A 175 13.89 -12.93 -3.57
CA ALA A 175 15.19 -13.40 -4.03
C ALA A 175 15.99 -12.29 -4.73
N ALA A 176 15.33 -11.49 -5.59
CA ALA A 176 15.97 -10.38 -6.28
C ALA A 176 16.47 -9.30 -5.30
N VAL A 177 15.69 -8.99 -4.24
CA VAL A 177 16.15 -8.07 -3.18
C VAL A 177 17.33 -8.66 -2.44
N SER A 178 17.29 -9.95 -2.05
CA SER A 178 18.38 -10.63 -1.35
C SER A 178 19.67 -10.73 -2.19
N ASP A 179 19.56 -10.72 -3.51
CA ASP A 179 20.70 -10.72 -4.44
C ASP A 179 21.24 -9.30 -4.72
N SER A 180 20.60 -8.24 -4.18
CA SER A 180 20.98 -6.84 -4.34
C SER A 180 21.65 -6.28 -3.08
N ASP A 181 22.04 -4.99 -3.12
CA ASP A 181 22.53 -4.27 -1.95
C ASP A 181 21.39 -3.64 -1.12
N ALA A 182 20.12 -3.74 -1.58
CA ALA A 182 18.96 -3.20 -0.87
C ALA A 182 18.59 -4.06 0.33
N ALA A 183 18.29 -3.44 1.46
CA ALA A 183 17.76 -4.16 2.62
C ALA A 183 16.30 -4.59 2.39
N LEU A 184 15.95 -5.80 2.78
CA LEU A 184 14.60 -6.35 2.73
C LEU A 184 13.86 -5.98 4.02
N VAL A 185 13.01 -4.94 3.96
CA VAL A 185 12.25 -4.42 5.12
C VAL A 185 10.76 -4.64 4.89
N ALA A 186 10.18 -5.68 5.48
CA ALA A 186 8.81 -6.07 5.20
C ALA A 186 7.78 -5.16 5.88
N SER A 187 6.84 -4.60 5.12
CA SER A 187 5.72 -3.82 5.67
C SER A 187 4.62 -4.72 6.21
N ILE A 188 4.19 -4.46 7.44
CA ILE A 188 3.08 -5.15 8.11
C ILE A 188 1.95 -4.15 8.35
N LEU A 189 0.80 -4.42 7.71
CA LEU A 189 -0.40 -3.58 7.80
C LEU A 189 -1.26 -3.97 9.02
N ASP A 190 -1.97 -2.99 9.57
CA ASP A 190 -3.09 -3.22 10.49
C ASP A 190 -4.41 -3.25 9.71
N LEU A 191 -5.01 -4.43 9.60
CA LEU A 191 -6.29 -4.63 8.91
C LEU A 191 -7.39 -5.09 9.87
N LEU A 192 -7.17 -4.84 11.14
CA LEU A 192 -8.09 -5.16 12.20
C LEU A 192 -9.26 -4.16 12.24
N PRO A 193 -10.42 -4.54 12.80
CA PRO A 193 -11.49 -3.58 13.09
C PRO A 193 -11.01 -2.45 14.02
N ALA A 194 -11.65 -1.29 13.88
CA ALA A 194 -11.39 -0.12 14.73
C ALA A 194 -11.28 -0.50 16.22
N GLY A 195 -10.26 0.04 16.90
CA GLY A 195 -9.99 -0.18 18.31
C GLY A 195 -9.32 -1.51 18.67
N THR A 196 -9.23 -2.46 17.74
CA THR A 196 -8.68 -3.79 18.06
C THR A 196 -7.17 -3.73 18.29
N MET A 197 -6.42 -3.12 17.38
CA MET A 197 -4.97 -2.96 17.56
C MET A 197 -4.67 -2.08 18.78
N ALA A 198 -5.39 -0.99 18.98
CA ALA A 198 -5.25 -0.16 20.18
C ALA A 198 -5.48 -0.97 21.47
N GLY A 199 -6.41 -1.94 21.46
CA GLY A 199 -6.65 -2.88 22.56
C GLY A 199 -5.51 -3.87 22.76
N ILE A 200 -4.95 -4.42 21.68
CA ILE A 200 -3.78 -5.32 21.74
C ILE A 200 -2.58 -4.58 22.36
N LEU A 201 -2.30 -3.37 21.90
CA LEU A 201 -1.18 -2.58 22.40
C LEU A 201 -1.35 -2.13 23.86
N ALA A 202 -2.59 -2.02 24.35
CA ALA A 202 -2.90 -1.63 25.73
C ALA A 202 -2.75 -2.78 26.74
N ASP A 203 -2.79 -4.02 26.30
CA ASP A 203 -2.67 -5.21 27.14
C ASP A 203 -1.24 -5.77 27.07
N ASP A 204 -0.57 -5.91 28.20
CA ASP A 204 0.84 -6.31 28.24
C ASP A 204 1.08 -7.73 27.69
N GLU A 205 0.13 -8.67 27.89
CA GLU A 205 0.26 -10.04 27.42
C GLU A 205 0.01 -10.12 25.90
N LEU A 206 -1.02 -9.41 25.43
CA LEU A 206 -1.35 -9.36 23.98
C LEU A 206 -0.26 -8.61 23.20
N ARG A 207 0.26 -7.51 23.74
CA ARG A 207 1.36 -6.77 23.11
C ARG A 207 2.63 -7.60 23.02
N ALA A 208 3.00 -8.30 24.08
CA ALA A 208 4.15 -9.20 24.06
C ALA A 208 3.97 -10.37 23.07
N ALA A 209 2.77 -10.94 22.99
CA ALA A 209 2.45 -12.00 22.04
C ALA A 209 2.54 -11.50 20.58
N HIS A 210 2.06 -10.28 20.32
CA HIS A 210 2.11 -9.63 19.01
C HIS A 210 3.56 -9.35 18.58
N ILE A 211 4.40 -8.80 19.48
CA ILE A 211 5.84 -8.61 19.24
C ILE A 211 6.52 -9.94 18.92
N ALA A 212 6.25 -10.98 19.71
CA ALA A 212 6.80 -12.31 19.44
C ALA A 212 6.35 -12.87 18.07
N ALA A 213 5.13 -12.55 17.60
CA ALA A 213 4.67 -12.90 16.26
C ALA A 213 5.47 -12.21 15.16
N ILE A 214 5.73 -10.91 15.32
CA ILE A 214 6.54 -10.12 14.38
C ILE A 214 7.97 -10.66 14.32
N VAL A 215 8.60 -10.98 15.45
CA VAL A 215 9.95 -11.57 15.50
C VAL A 215 9.98 -12.93 14.79
N ARG A 216 9.02 -13.82 15.09
CA ARG A 216 8.92 -15.11 14.38
C ARG A 216 8.73 -14.97 12.88
N PHE A 217 7.93 -13.98 12.46
CA PHE A 217 7.75 -13.63 11.06
C PHE A 217 9.09 -13.18 10.43
N ALA A 218 9.79 -12.26 11.09
CA ALA A 218 11.08 -11.76 10.61
C ALA A 218 12.12 -12.91 10.44
N ASP A 219 12.12 -13.87 11.36
CA ASP A 219 12.95 -15.08 11.27
C ASP A 219 12.56 -15.97 10.08
N ALA A 220 11.26 -16.20 9.92
CA ALA A 220 10.73 -17.10 8.89
C ALA A 220 11.00 -16.59 7.47
N TYR A 221 10.94 -15.29 7.27
CA TYR A 221 11.17 -14.64 5.96
C TYR A 221 12.62 -14.14 5.80
N SER A 222 13.44 -14.23 6.84
CA SER A 222 14.84 -13.77 6.86
C SER A 222 14.97 -12.30 6.39
N VAL A 223 14.07 -11.43 6.88
CA VAL A 223 14.07 -9.99 6.54
C VAL A 223 15.13 -9.24 7.36
N ASP A 224 15.66 -8.15 6.80
CA ASP A 224 16.62 -7.27 7.45
C ASP A 224 15.96 -6.28 8.42
N GLY A 225 14.65 -6.05 8.25
CA GLY A 225 13.87 -5.16 9.09
C GLY A 225 12.37 -5.31 8.89
N ILE A 226 11.62 -4.60 9.73
CA ILE A 226 10.16 -4.55 9.73
C ILE A 226 9.71 -3.09 9.60
N ASP A 227 8.75 -2.83 8.72
CA ASP A 227 8.04 -1.57 8.58
C ASP A 227 6.61 -1.72 9.12
N ILE A 228 6.26 -0.99 10.17
CA ILE A 228 4.94 -1.05 10.82
C ILE A 228 4.04 0.02 10.20
N ASP A 229 3.00 -0.43 9.47
CA ASP A 229 2.02 0.41 8.79
C ASP A 229 0.62 0.25 9.43
N TYR A 230 0.47 0.76 10.66
CA TYR A 230 -0.77 0.67 11.45
C TYR A 230 -1.56 1.96 11.35
N GLU A 231 -2.52 1.99 10.41
CA GLU A 231 -3.28 3.19 10.08
C GLU A 231 -4.63 3.33 10.80
N GLN A 232 -5.13 2.26 11.47
CA GLN A 232 -6.45 2.29 12.10
C GLN A 232 -6.55 3.36 13.18
N PHE A 233 -5.48 3.67 13.89
CA PHE A 233 -5.45 4.74 14.89
C PHE A 233 -5.84 6.10 14.32
N ALA A 234 -5.42 6.37 13.06
CA ALA A 234 -5.67 7.63 12.37
C ALA A 234 -7.06 7.69 11.73
N PHE A 235 -7.48 6.58 11.08
CA PHE A 235 -8.58 6.60 10.12
C PHE A 235 -9.85 5.90 10.60
N ALA A 236 -9.76 4.97 11.56
CA ALA A 236 -10.90 4.20 12.04
C ALA A 236 -11.19 4.42 13.52
N ASP A 237 -10.17 4.67 14.34
CA ASP A 237 -10.35 4.84 15.78
C ASP A 237 -10.89 6.22 16.15
N ASN A 238 -11.65 6.28 17.25
CA ASN A 238 -12.13 7.55 17.73
C ASN A 238 -10.98 8.40 18.31
N ARG A 239 -10.84 9.65 17.87
CA ARG A 239 -9.79 10.57 18.37
C ARG A 239 -9.76 10.74 19.90
N SER A 240 -10.87 10.46 20.60
CA SER A 240 -10.90 10.50 22.07
C SER A 240 -10.03 9.40 22.72
N THR A 241 -9.70 8.32 22.02
CA THR A 241 -8.80 7.25 22.51
C THR A 241 -7.33 7.58 22.32
N TRP A 242 -6.99 8.53 21.45
CA TRP A 242 -5.62 8.86 21.06
C TRP A 242 -4.66 9.13 22.23
N PRO A 243 -5.04 9.83 23.32
CA PRO A 243 -4.09 10.04 24.43
C PRO A 243 -3.59 8.74 25.08
N THR A 244 -4.45 7.70 25.12
CA THR A 244 -4.07 6.37 25.63
C THR A 244 -3.34 5.57 24.57
N THR A 245 -3.85 5.57 23.34
CA THR A 245 -3.24 4.86 22.20
C THR A 245 -1.81 5.34 21.95
N ALA A 246 -1.56 6.65 21.99
CA ALA A 246 -0.24 7.24 21.81
C ALA A 246 0.79 6.69 22.82
N THR A 247 0.40 6.58 24.08
CA THR A 247 1.27 6.02 25.12
C THR A 247 1.61 4.55 24.86
N ASN A 248 0.60 3.75 24.51
CA ASN A 248 0.76 2.33 24.25
C ASN A 248 1.54 2.07 22.94
N TRP A 249 1.35 2.95 21.95
CA TRP A 249 2.11 2.93 20.70
C TRP A 249 3.61 3.14 20.93
N VAL A 250 3.99 4.15 21.70
CA VAL A 250 5.38 4.41 22.07
C VAL A 250 5.98 3.22 22.84
N GLN A 251 5.20 2.62 23.76
CA GLN A 251 5.64 1.45 24.50
C GLN A 251 5.84 0.24 23.58
N PHE A 252 4.89 -0.03 22.68
CA PHE A 252 4.99 -1.12 21.69
C PHE A 252 6.24 -0.98 20.83
N LEU A 253 6.49 0.20 20.26
CA LEU A 253 7.67 0.42 19.44
C LEU A 253 8.98 0.28 20.23
N THR A 254 9.02 0.74 21.47
CA THR A 254 10.20 0.57 22.34
C THR A 254 10.50 -0.91 22.61
N GLU A 255 9.47 -1.72 22.84
CA GLU A 255 9.61 -3.15 23.09
C GLU A 255 9.93 -3.92 21.80
N LEU A 256 9.32 -3.53 20.66
CA LEU A 256 9.56 -4.13 19.35
C LEU A 256 10.98 -3.86 18.85
N ASP A 257 11.43 -2.61 18.92
CA ASP A 257 12.78 -2.19 18.55
C ASP A 257 13.82 -2.98 19.34
N ALA A 258 13.69 -3.03 20.67
CA ALA A 258 14.59 -3.82 21.50
C ALA A 258 14.61 -5.33 21.16
N ALA A 259 13.46 -5.89 20.72
CA ALA A 259 13.35 -7.29 20.35
C ALA A 259 14.02 -7.59 18.99
N LEU A 260 13.91 -6.69 18.02
CA LEU A 260 14.47 -6.85 16.67
C LEU A 260 15.96 -6.46 16.62
N ASP A 261 16.39 -5.42 17.39
CA ASP A 261 17.79 -5.01 17.50
C ASP A 261 18.68 -6.13 18.10
N ALA A 262 18.11 -6.97 18.96
CA ALA A 262 18.82 -8.14 19.50
C ALA A 262 19.35 -9.09 18.41
N ASP A 263 18.68 -9.13 17.25
CA ASP A 263 19.07 -9.91 16.07
C ASP A 263 19.68 -9.04 14.95
N GLY A 264 19.91 -7.75 15.21
CA GLY A 264 20.48 -6.78 14.27
C GLY A 264 19.53 -6.37 13.15
N ARG A 265 18.20 -6.43 13.39
CA ARG A 265 17.16 -6.02 12.44
C ARG A 265 16.66 -4.62 12.75
N THR A 266 16.29 -3.89 11.71
CA THR A 266 15.78 -2.53 11.82
C THR A 266 14.26 -2.49 12.02
N VAL A 267 13.78 -1.39 12.63
CA VAL A 267 12.37 -1.04 12.73
C VAL A 267 12.12 0.27 12.01
N SER A 268 11.21 0.27 11.05
CA SER A 268 10.62 1.48 10.48
C SER A 268 9.12 1.55 10.78
N VAL A 269 8.56 2.75 10.71
CA VAL A 269 7.11 2.98 10.82
C VAL A 269 6.64 3.85 9.68
N SER A 270 5.51 3.48 9.05
CA SER A 270 4.83 4.24 8.02
C SER A 270 3.58 4.88 8.62
N ILE A 271 3.56 6.22 8.70
CA ILE A 271 2.53 6.96 9.44
C ILE A 271 2.12 8.24 8.72
N PRO A 272 0.85 8.68 8.89
CA PRO A 272 0.38 9.95 8.35
C PRO A 272 1.01 11.15 9.04
N ALA A 273 0.96 12.32 8.37
CA ALA A 273 1.63 13.53 8.79
C ALA A 273 1.05 14.14 10.08
N VAL A 274 1.90 14.84 10.80
CA VAL A 274 1.55 15.74 11.90
C VAL A 274 1.86 17.19 11.51
N TYR A 275 1.14 18.14 12.08
CA TYR A 275 1.25 19.56 11.73
C TYR A 275 1.67 20.42 12.90
N ASP A 276 2.28 21.58 12.60
CA ASP A 276 2.51 22.64 13.58
C ASP A 276 1.21 23.42 13.82
N PRO A 277 0.63 23.40 15.05
CA PRO A 277 -0.57 24.16 15.37
C PRO A 277 -0.45 25.67 15.17
N ALA A 278 0.79 26.22 15.25
CA ALA A 278 1.02 27.64 15.01
C ALA A 278 0.81 28.02 13.53
N VAL A 279 1.08 27.09 12.62
CA VAL A 279 0.88 27.26 11.16
C VAL A 279 -0.54 26.93 10.74
N THR A 280 -1.12 25.89 11.32
CA THR A 280 -2.41 25.29 10.89
C THR A 280 -3.61 25.79 11.68
N GLY A 281 -3.44 26.75 12.59
CA GLY A 281 -4.55 27.31 13.37
C GLY A 281 -5.11 26.36 14.43
N GLY A 282 -4.30 25.41 14.92
CA GLY A 282 -4.66 24.49 15.99
C GLY A 282 -4.85 23.02 15.54
N ASP A 283 -4.92 22.75 14.22
CA ASP A 283 -4.89 21.38 13.71
C ASP A 283 -3.48 20.78 13.89
N ARG A 284 -3.43 19.66 14.59
CA ARG A 284 -2.19 18.94 14.87
C ARG A 284 -2.00 17.71 13.96
N GLY A 285 -2.91 17.45 13.04
CA GLY A 285 -2.88 16.23 12.22
C GLY A 285 -2.99 14.96 13.06
N TYR A 286 -2.18 13.95 12.73
CA TYR A 286 -2.26 12.62 13.31
C TYR A 286 -1.27 12.39 14.46
N TRP A 287 -1.35 13.26 15.48
CA TRP A 287 -0.45 13.29 16.62
C TRP A 287 -0.45 12.02 17.51
N VAL A 288 -1.41 11.10 17.33
CA VAL A 288 -1.47 9.80 18.03
C VAL A 288 -0.19 8.98 17.84
N TYR A 289 0.55 9.22 16.77
CA TYR A 289 1.78 8.48 16.47
C TYR A 289 3.03 9.02 17.20
N GLU A 290 2.95 10.15 17.91
CA GLU A 290 4.06 10.70 18.70
C GLU A 290 5.38 10.85 17.89
N HIS A 291 5.28 11.40 16.68
CA HIS A 291 6.35 11.50 15.67
C HIS A 291 7.73 11.89 16.25
N GLY A 292 7.77 12.90 17.11
CA GLY A 292 9.02 13.36 17.73
C GLY A 292 9.60 12.36 18.72
N THR A 293 8.75 11.65 19.45
CA THR A 293 9.17 10.65 20.46
C THR A 293 9.69 9.38 19.76
N ILE A 294 8.94 8.87 18.79
CA ILE A 294 9.28 7.62 18.12
C ILE A 294 10.52 7.73 17.22
N ALA A 295 10.82 8.91 16.69
CA ALA A 295 12.06 9.14 15.93
C ALA A 295 13.34 8.89 16.75
N GLY A 296 13.25 8.98 18.08
CA GLY A 296 14.34 8.60 19.00
C GLY A 296 14.40 7.11 19.33
N ILE A 297 13.41 6.31 18.89
CA ILE A 297 13.27 4.88 19.19
C ILE A 297 13.60 4.06 17.94
N VAL A 298 12.81 4.22 16.88
CA VAL A 298 12.93 3.41 15.66
C VAL A 298 14.02 3.91 14.72
N ASP A 299 14.47 3.08 13.77
CA ASP A 299 15.50 3.43 12.80
C ASP A 299 14.99 4.40 11.74
N GLN A 300 13.70 4.29 11.34
CA GLN A 300 13.09 5.20 10.38
C GLN A 300 11.63 5.53 10.73
N VAL A 301 11.25 6.78 10.43
CA VAL A 301 9.86 7.26 10.48
C VAL A 301 9.50 7.74 9.08
N ARG A 302 8.69 6.97 8.37
CA ARG A 302 8.25 7.23 7.00
C ARG A 302 6.92 7.99 7.02
N ILE A 303 6.91 9.19 6.50
CA ILE A 303 5.75 10.09 6.53
C ILE A 303 4.96 9.96 5.24
N MET A 304 3.75 9.45 5.32
CA MET A 304 2.81 9.36 4.20
C MET A 304 2.21 10.75 3.91
N ALA A 305 2.90 11.55 3.10
CA ALA A 305 2.49 12.89 2.73
C ALA A 305 1.73 12.89 1.38
N TYR A 306 0.70 12.06 1.29
CA TYR A 306 -0.19 11.90 0.13
C TYR A 306 -1.61 11.57 0.57
N ASP A 307 -2.50 11.28 -0.36
CA ASP A 307 -3.94 11.08 -0.12
C ASP A 307 -4.66 12.30 0.48
N TYR A 308 -4.22 13.51 0.06
CA TYR A 308 -4.85 14.77 0.49
C TYR A 308 -6.32 14.84 0.09
N SER A 309 -6.67 14.42 -1.13
CA SER A 309 -8.05 14.38 -1.63
C SER A 309 -8.51 12.93 -1.80
N THR A 310 -9.22 12.38 -0.82
CA THR A 310 -9.74 11.00 -0.87
C THR A 310 -11.25 10.91 -1.00
N SER A 311 -12.00 11.93 -0.57
CA SER A 311 -13.47 11.96 -0.55
C SER A 311 -14.08 12.88 -1.62
N SER A 312 -13.31 13.78 -2.22
CA SER A 312 -13.75 14.71 -3.26
C SER A 312 -12.66 14.91 -4.32
N PRO A 313 -13.06 15.27 -5.57
CA PRO A 313 -12.08 15.52 -6.63
C PRO A 313 -11.06 16.59 -6.26
N GLY A 314 -9.78 16.24 -6.36
CA GLY A 314 -8.68 17.13 -6.01
C GLY A 314 -7.31 16.48 -6.15
N PRO A 315 -6.23 17.22 -5.82
CA PRO A 315 -4.86 16.74 -5.89
C PRO A 315 -4.57 15.66 -4.84
N ILE A 316 -3.59 14.81 -5.12
CA ILE A 316 -3.14 13.73 -4.25
C ILE A 316 -2.26 14.25 -3.11
N ALA A 317 -1.35 15.16 -3.43
CA ALA A 317 -0.35 15.68 -2.51
C ALA A 317 0.07 17.10 -2.93
N PRO A 318 -0.82 18.10 -2.83
CA PRO A 318 -0.47 19.45 -3.27
C PRO A 318 0.78 19.96 -2.58
N LEU A 319 1.69 20.54 -3.35
CA LEU A 319 3.06 20.81 -2.91
C LEU A 319 3.14 21.75 -1.70
N ASP A 320 2.25 22.70 -1.58
CA ASP A 320 2.14 23.60 -0.43
C ASP A 320 1.73 22.84 0.85
N TRP A 321 0.78 21.90 0.74
CA TRP A 321 0.39 21.03 1.85
C TRP A 321 1.53 20.07 2.24
N VAL A 322 2.26 19.48 1.27
CA VAL A 322 3.44 18.64 1.55
C VAL A 322 4.48 19.44 2.34
N ARG A 323 4.72 20.74 2.02
CA ARG A 323 5.59 21.61 2.79
C ARG A 323 5.11 21.86 4.21
N VAL A 324 3.79 22.04 4.40
CA VAL A 324 3.20 22.18 5.73
C VAL A 324 3.37 20.90 6.55
N ALA A 325 3.14 19.73 5.94
CA ALA A 325 3.37 18.44 6.59
C ALA A 325 4.85 18.23 6.95
N ALA A 326 5.75 18.48 6.00
CA ALA A 326 7.20 18.38 6.22
C ALA A 326 7.68 19.30 7.37
N GLY A 327 7.27 20.57 7.34
CA GLY A 327 7.59 21.52 8.40
C GLY A 327 7.00 21.13 9.76
N GLY A 328 5.77 20.61 9.77
CA GLY A 328 5.08 20.14 10.98
C GLY A 328 5.82 18.99 11.64
N VAL A 329 6.19 17.97 10.85
CA VAL A 329 6.96 16.82 11.34
C VAL A 329 8.34 17.26 11.85
N MET A 330 9.09 17.98 11.03
CA MET A 330 10.46 18.38 11.37
C MET A 330 10.53 19.35 12.55
N SER A 331 9.47 20.08 12.85
CA SER A 331 9.38 20.92 14.05
C SER A 331 9.27 20.11 15.33
N GLN A 332 8.80 18.87 15.29
CA GLN A 332 8.60 18.00 16.45
C GLN A 332 9.72 16.99 16.65
N VAL A 333 10.45 16.66 15.57
CA VAL A 333 11.57 15.71 15.64
C VAL A 333 12.83 16.43 16.13
N PRO A 334 13.47 15.94 17.20
CA PRO A 334 14.75 16.45 17.68
C PRO A 334 15.81 16.47 16.56
N PRO A 335 16.65 17.49 16.45
CA PRO A 335 17.61 17.63 15.36
C PRO A 335 18.50 16.41 15.13
N GLU A 336 18.88 15.71 16.21
CA GLU A 336 19.72 14.50 16.18
C GLU A 336 19.06 13.25 15.60
N TYR A 337 17.74 13.29 15.36
CA TYR A 337 16.98 12.15 14.79
C TYR A 337 16.33 12.47 13.42
N ARG A 338 16.60 13.67 12.86
CA ARG A 338 15.99 14.09 11.59
C ARG A 338 16.45 13.25 10.40
N ASP A 339 17.64 12.70 10.47
CA ASP A 339 18.19 11.78 9.49
C ASP A 339 17.46 10.42 9.44
N ARG A 340 16.62 10.12 10.44
CA ARG A 340 15.74 8.94 10.47
C ARG A 340 14.37 9.20 9.83
N VAL A 341 14.04 10.44 9.51
CA VAL A 341 12.73 10.78 8.94
C VAL A 341 12.77 10.71 7.42
N VAL A 342 11.85 9.97 6.84
CA VAL A 342 11.75 9.69 5.40
C VAL A 342 10.44 10.25 4.87
N LEU A 343 10.46 10.98 3.74
CA LEU A 343 9.26 11.53 3.13
C LEU A 343 8.69 10.56 2.10
N GLY A 344 7.43 10.15 2.27
CA GLY A 344 6.68 9.37 1.28
C GLY A 344 6.36 10.20 0.04
N ILE A 345 6.68 9.66 -1.13
CA ILE A 345 6.51 10.29 -2.45
C ILE A 345 5.51 9.48 -3.27
N PRO A 346 4.35 10.04 -3.67
CA PRO A 346 3.40 9.31 -4.50
C PRO A 346 3.81 9.33 -5.98
N ALA A 347 3.55 8.23 -6.71
CA ALA A 347 3.64 8.12 -8.17
C ALA A 347 2.28 7.74 -8.79
N TYR A 348 1.19 8.24 -8.21
CA TYR A 348 -0.18 7.87 -8.59
C TYR A 348 -1.12 9.07 -8.49
N GLY A 349 -2.40 8.80 -8.75
CA GLY A 349 -3.45 9.77 -8.62
C GLY A 349 -4.84 9.14 -8.67
N TYR A 350 -5.86 9.98 -8.73
CA TYR A 350 -7.24 9.55 -8.81
C TYR A 350 -7.97 10.13 -10.01
N ASN A 351 -8.80 9.28 -10.61
CA ASN A 351 -9.69 9.59 -11.71
C ASN A 351 -11.13 9.64 -11.19
N TRP A 352 -11.64 10.84 -10.98
CA TRP A 352 -12.90 11.13 -10.33
C TRP A 352 -14.04 11.26 -11.31
N VAL A 353 -15.25 10.85 -10.94
CA VAL A 353 -16.49 11.27 -11.59
C VAL A 353 -16.89 12.62 -11.00
N VAL A 354 -16.79 13.69 -11.79
CA VAL A 354 -17.14 15.04 -11.33
C VAL A 354 -18.57 15.46 -11.67
N SER A 355 -19.15 14.86 -12.72
CA SER A 355 -20.57 15.01 -13.05
C SER A 355 -21.08 13.86 -13.91
N THR A 356 -22.38 13.63 -13.89
CA THR A 356 -23.07 12.63 -14.71
C THR A 356 -24.26 13.24 -15.45
N ALA A 357 -24.59 12.68 -16.62
CA ALA A 357 -25.79 13.00 -17.38
C ALA A 357 -26.38 11.73 -17.95
N GLY A 358 -27.72 11.63 -17.98
CA GLY A 358 -28.43 10.40 -18.38
C GLY A 358 -28.64 9.43 -17.22
N THR A 359 -28.84 8.16 -17.52
CA THR A 359 -29.05 7.08 -16.54
C THR A 359 -27.72 6.38 -16.29
N CYS A 360 -27.08 6.70 -15.18
CA CYS A 360 -25.81 6.12 -14.76
C CYS A 360 -26.02 5.06 -13.69
N ASP A 361 -25.14 4.06 -13.66
CA ASP A 361 -25.13 3.07 -12.60
C ASP A 361 -24.80 3.75 -11.25
N ALA A 362 -25.69 3.55 -10.27
CA ALA A 362 -25.55 4.14 -8.95
C ALA A 362 -24.40 3.49 -8.14
N ASP A 363 -24.03 2.26 -8.49
CA ASP A 363 -22.97 1.51 -7.83
C ASP A 363 -21.61 1.68 -8.49
N ALA A 364 -21.53 2.46 -9.58
CA ALA A 364 -20.25 2.77 -10.22
C ALA A 364 -19.34 3.57 -9.26
N PRO A 365 -18.06 3.18 -9.12
CA PRO A 365 -17.16 3.85 -8.20
C PRO A 365 -16.99 5.33 -8.56
N ALA A 366 -17.12 6.20 -7.56
CA ALA A 366 -16.97 7.65 -7.73
C ALA A 366 -15.54 8.03 -8.15
N ARG A 367 -14.56 7.18 -7.82
CA ARG A 367 -13.15 7.32 -8.22
C ARG A 367 -12.51 5.98 -8.55
N THR A 368 -11.45 6.03 -9.37
CA THR A 368 -10.53 4.92 -9.61
C THR A 368 -9.10 5.43 -9.50
N SER A 369 -8.16 4.57 -9.13
CA SER A 369 -6.74 4.93 -9.13
C SER A 369 -6.19 5.00 -10.56
N VAL A 370 -5.19 5.84 -10.75
CA VAL A 370 -4.32 5.91 -11.92
C VAL A 370 -2.87 6.01 -11.43
N ASN A 371 -1.92 5.64 -12.26
CA ASN A 371 -0.51 5.78 -11.92
C ASN A 371 0.30 6.34 -13.09
N ALA A 372 1.52 6.77 -12.85
CA ALA A 372 2.37 7.38 -13.88
C ALA A 372 2.64 6.42 -15.04
N ALA A 373 2.83 5.12 -14.76
CA ALA A 373 3.10 4.11 -15.78
C ALA A 373 1.93 3.91 -16.78
N THR A 374 0.69 4.17 -16.38
CA THR A 374 -0.50 3.83 -17.19
C THR A 374 -1.35 5.02 -17.63
N ILE A 375 -1.08 6.22 -17.11
CA ILE A 375 -1.88 7.41 -17.43
C ILE A 375 -1.79 7.80 -18.91
N GLY A 376 -0.64 7.59 -19.54
CA GLY A 376 -0.43 7.84 -20.97
C GLY A 376 -1.43 7.11 -21.85
N ASP A 377 -1.67 5.84 -21.57
CA ASP A 377 -2.66 5.00 -22.27
C ASP A 377 -4.09 5.53 -22.10
N LEU A 378 -4.42 6.05 -20.93
CA LEU A 378 -5.73 6.66 -20.70
C LEU A 378 -5.92 7.89 -21.55
N ILE A 379 -4.93 8.79 -21.61
CA ILE A 379 -4.97 10.02 -22.40
C ILE A 379 -5.05 9.69 -23.90
N GLU A 380 -4.25 8.75 -24.37
CA GLU A 380 -4.30 8.31 -25.77
C GLU A 380 -5.68 7.76 -26.15
N ARG A 381 -6.27 6.89 -25.34
CA ARG A 381 -7.61 6.32 -25.59
C ARG A 381 -8.73 7.34 -25.56
N ARG A 382 -8.62 8.40 -24.76
CA ARG A 382 -9.68 9.39 -24.56
C ARG A 382 -9.49 10.68 -25.36
N GLY A 383 -8.27 10.95 -25.80
CA GLY A 383 -7.89 12.18 -26.50
C GLY A 383 -7.87 13.39 -25.57
N GLY A 384 -7.46 14.52 -26.10
CA GLY A 384 -7.32 15.75 -25.33
C GLY A 384 -5.90 16.00 -24.84
N VAL A 385 -5.74 16.94 -23.93
CA VAL A 385 -4.43 17.38 -23.42
C VAL A 385 -4.52 17.53 -21.90
N ALA A 386 -3.57 16.98 -21.20
CA ALA A 386 -3.37 17.22 -19.77
C ALA A 386 -2.69 18.58 -19.55
N ALA A 387 -2.91 19.18 -18.40
CA ALA A 387 -2.27 20.44 -17.99
C ALA A 387 -1.56 20.23 -16.66
N TYR A 388 -0.31 20.70 -16.58
CA TYR A 388 0.43 20.72 -15.33
C TYR A 388 0.01 21.94 -14.49
N ASP A 389 -0.28 21.70 -13.21
CA ASP A 389 -0.55 22.75 -12.24
C ASP A 389 0.70 22.98 -11.36
N PRO A 390 1.43 24.08 -11.57
CA PRO A 390 2.66 24.34 -10.82
C PRO A 390 2.42 24.67 -9.35
N LEU A 391 1.19 24.97 -8.92
CA LEU A 391 0.87 25.24 -7.52
C LEU A 391 0.79 23.93 -6.71
N THR A 392 0.18 22.92 -7.32
CA THR A 392 0.07 21.59 -6.70
C THR A 392 1.24 20.68 -7.06
N ALA A 393 1.99 21.02 -8.12
CA ALA A 393 2.97 20.15 -8.76
C ALA A 393 2.36 18.81 -9.18
N GLU A 394 1.19 18.89 -9.79
CA GLU A 394 0.42 17.73 -10.29
C GLU A 394 -0.14 18.03 -11.67
N TRP A 395 -0.37 16.96 -12.43
CA TRP A 395 -1.08 17.04 -13.69
C TRP A 395 -2.58 16.91 -13.48
N VAL A 396 -3.34 17.62 -14.33
CA VAL A 396 -4.80 17.58 -14.35
C VAL A 396 -5.27 17.26 -15.76
N TYR A 397 -6.20 16.31 -15.87
CA TYR A 397 -6.79 15.92 -17.14
C TYR A 397 -8.30 15.73 -17.00
N GLU A 398 -9.07 16.34 -17.91
CA GLU A 398 -10.52 16.18 -17.96
C GLU A 398 -10.95 15.52 -19.27
N TYR A 399 -11.90 14.59 -19.16
CA TYR A 399 -12.50 13.95 -20.33
C TYR A 399 -13.94 13.52 -20.06
N THR A 400 -14.68 13.23 -21.12
CA THR A 400 -16.01 12.65 -21.04
C THR A 400 -15.95 11.17 -21.37
N LEU A 401 -16.51 10.34 -20.47
CA LEU A 401 -16.68 8.92 -20.66
C LEU A 401 -18.14 8.61 -20.99
N ALA A 402 -18.38 8.02 -22.16
CA ALA A 402 -19.66 7.44 -22.50
C ALA A 402 -19.70 6.00 -21.99
N VAL A 403 -20.69 5.70 -21.14
CA VAL A 403 -20.91 4.34 -20.60
C VAL A 403 -22.20 3.82 -21.25
N GLY A 404 -22.08 2.77 -22.03
CA GLY A 404 -23.19 2.12 -22.69
C GLY A 404 -23.81 1.02 -21.85
N GLY A 405 -25.07 0.65 -22.16
CA GLY A 405 -25.72 -0.50 -21.56
C GLY A 405 -25.04 -1.81 -21.96
N ASP A 406 -25.16 -2.80 -21.10
CA ASP A 406 -24.78 -4.18 -21.33
C ASP A 406 -25.50 -4.73 -22.59
N ASP A 407 -24.90 -5.68 -23.28
CA ASP A 407 -25.47 -6.50 -24.35
C ASP A 407 -25.40 -5.98 -25.81
N GLY A 408 -24.47 -5.09 -26.13
CA GLY A 408 -24.19 -4.77 -27.55
C GLY A 408 -25.29 -3.99 -28.26
N VAL A 409 -26.15 -3.30 -27.52
CA VAL A 409 -27.05 -2.29 -28.03
C VAL A 409 -26.38 -0.93 -27.81
N ASP A 410 -26.05 -0.26 -28.92
CA ASP A 410 -25.24 0.98 -28.99
C ASP A 410 -25.88 2.22 -28.34
N GLU A 411 -26.73 2.09 -27.34
CA GLU A 411 -27.33 3.25 -26.70
C GLU A 411 -26.50 3.67 -25.46
N VAL A 412 -25.79 4.80 -25.61
CA VAL A 412 -25.11 5.45 -24.50
C VAL A 412 -26.16 5.90 -23.48
N THR A 413 -26.21 5.25 -22.34
CA THR A 413 -27.18 5.56 -21.28
C THR A 413 -26.67 6.58 -20.28
N CYS A 414 -25.36 6.70 -20.13
CA CYS A 414 -24.70 7.55 -19.15
C CYS A 414 -23.50 8.29 -19.77
N LEU A 415 -23.40 9.58 -19.51
CA LEU A 415 -22.18 10.36 -19.76
C LEU A 415 -21.59 10.77 -18.41
N GLN A 416 -20.31 10.46 -18.22
CA GLN A 416 -19.56 10.90 -17.04
C GLN A 416 -18.53 11.94 -17.47
N THR A 417 -18.51 13.10 -16.85
CA THR A 417 -17.34 13.97 -16.88
C THR A 417 -16.39 13.49 -15.80
N ARG A 418 -15.15 13.23 -16.18
CA ARG A 418 -14.12 12.72 -15.27
C ARG A 418 -12.97 13.70 -15.21
N ARG A 419 -12.41 13.83 -14.00
CA ARG A 419 -11.20 14.63 -13.75
C ARG A 419 -10.18 13.76 -13.08
N VAL A 420 -8.96 13.78 -13.62
CA VAL A 420 -7.81 13.06 -13.13
C VAL A 420 -6.83 14.05 -12.52
N HIS A 421 -6.31 13.73 -11.35
CA HIS A 421 -5.14 14.38 -10.76
C HIS A 421 -4.09 13.28 -10.51
N TRP A 422 -2.84 13.53 -10.88
CA TRP A 422 -1.75 12.58 -10.62
C TRP A 422 -0.40 13.26 -10.52
N VAL A 423 0.52 12.56 -9.87
CA VAL A 423 1.92 12.94 -9.74
C VAL A 423 2.74 12.17 -10.77
N ASP A 424 3.58 12.87 -11.53
CA ASP A 424 4.53 12.33 -12.51
C ASP A 424 5.98 12.68 -12.13
N ALA A 425 6.89 12.54 -13.08
CA ALA A 425 8.32 12.82 -12.91
C ALA A 425 8.60 14.22 -12.35
N GLU A 426 7.94 15.27 -12.88
CA GLU A 426 8.12 16.66 -12.41
C GLU A 426 7.58 16.83 -10.98
N GLY A 427 6.42 16.22 -10.71
CA GLY A 427 5.79 16.23 -9.40
C GLY A 427 6.59 15.43 -8.35
N VAL A 428 7.16 14.29 -8.73
CA VAL A 428 8.08 13.49 -7.89
C VAL A 428 9.32 14.29 -7.55
N ALA A 429 10.01 14.88 -8.54
CA ALA A 429 11.20 15.71 -8.32
C ALA A 429 10.90 16.90 -7.38
N ALA A 430 9.74 17.54 -7.53
CA ALA A 430 9.33 18.64 -6.66
C ALA A 430 9.23 18.21 -5.19
N ARG A 431 8.67 17.01 -4.90
CA ARG A 431 8.51 16.48 -3.53
C ARG A 431 9.83 15.98 -2.96
N VAL A 432 10.71 15.37 -3.76
CA VAL A 432 12.08 15.04 -3.35
C VAL A 432 12.85 16.31 -2.93
N ASN A 433 12.69 17.41 -3.67
CA ASN A 433 13.27 18.69 -3.29
C ASN A 433 12.70 19.23 -1.98
N VAL A 434 11.42 19.01 -1.67
CA VAL A 434 10.85 19.34 -0.34
C VAL A 434 11.53 18.52 0.76
N ALA A 435 11.73 17.21 0.55
CA ALA A 435 12.45 16.38 1.53
C ALA A 435 13.85 16.94 1.82
N ARG A 436 14.59 17.30 0.77
CA ARG A 436 15.93 17.89 0.89
C ARG A 436 15.93 19.27 1.55
N GLU A 437 14.96 20.13 1.18
CA GLU A 437 14.78 21.46 1.76
C GLU A 437 14.53 21.41 3.27
N PHE A 438 13.77 20.43 3.74
CA PHE A 438 13.43 20.28 5.16
C PHE A 438 14.38 19.36 5.93
N GLY A 439 15.44 18.83 5.28
CA GLY A 439 16.46 18.02 5.93
C GLY A 439 16.02 16.61 6.32
N PHE A 440 15.13 15.99 5.52
CA PHE A 440 14.80 14.58 5.67
C PHE A 440 15.99 13.68 5.39
N GLY A 441 16.07 12.55 6.09
CA GLY A 441 17.11 11.54 5.91
C GLY A 441 16.91 10.63 4.70
N GLY A 442 15.79 10.73 3.98
CA GLY A 442 15.49 9.94 2.79
C GLY A 442 14.12 10.23 2.19
N VAL A 443 13.80 9.54 1.12
CA VAL A 443 12.48 9.50 0.49
C VAL A 443 12.05 8.07 0.24
N ALA A 444 10.73 7.79 0.26
CA ALA A 444 10.17 6.46 -0.03
C ALA A 444 9.09 6.57 -1.11
N LEU A 445 9.18 5.80 -2.17
CA LEU A 445 8.22 5.83 -3.29
C LEU A 445 6.99 4.97 -3.00
N TRP A 446 5.81 5.57 -3.03
CA TRP A 446 4.53 4.88 -3.12
C TRP A 446 3.91 5.05 -4.53
N ALA A 447 3.97 4.04 -5.41
CA ALA A 447 4.55 2.75 -5.10
C ALA A 447 5.45 2.29 -6.26
N HIS A 448 6.37 1.42 -5.95
CA HIS A 448 7.19 0.74 -6.95
C HIS A 448 6.31 -0.09 -7.89
N GLY A 449 6.46 0.15 -9.19
CA GLY A 449 5.58 -0.36 -10.25
C GLY A 449 4.43 0.60 -10.62
N TYR A 450 4.31 1.76 -9.94
CA TYR A 450 3.49 2.87 -10.40
C TYR A 450 4.30 3.87 -11.23
N ASP A 451 5.61 3.74 -11.17
CA ASP A 451 6.61 4.51 -11.87
C ASP A 451 6.81 4.00 -13.31
N ASP A 452 7.07 4.93 -14.20
CA ASP A 452 7.75 4.69 -15.47
C ASP A 452 9.24 5.07 -15.37
N ASP A 453 9.97 4.97 -16.48
CA ASP A 453 11.39 5.31 -16.49
C ASP A 453 11.68 6.80 -16.25
N GLU A 454 10.72 7.70 -16.54
CA GLU A 454 10.88 9.14 -16.32
C GLU A 454 10.70 9.47 -14.84
N VAL A 455 9.67 8.90 -14.20
CA VAL A 455 9.42 9.00 -12.76
C VAL A 455 10.58 8.41 -11.96
N TRP A 456 11.06 7.22 -12.34
CA TRP A 456 12.18 6.59 -11.66
C TRP A 456 13.45 7.45 -11.70
N ARG A 457 13.81 7.95 -12.88
CA ARG A 457 14.97 8.84 -13.03
C ARG A 457 14.80 10.14 -12.26
N ALA A 458 13.61 10.75 -12.31
CA ALA A 458 13.33 11.96 -11.55
C ALA A 458 13.49 11.77 -10.03
N LEU A 459 13.08 10.62 -9.51
CA LEU A 459 13.27 10.23 -8.13
C LEU A 459 14.74 10.12 -7.77
N VAL A 460 15.47 9.23 -8.46
CA VAL A 460 16.85 8.87 -8.12
C VAL A 460 17.82 10.03 -8.40
N ASP A 461 17.72 10.68 -9.58
CA ASP A 461 18.60 11.79 -9.95
C ASP A 461 18.42 12.99 -9.02
N THR A 462 17.17 13.30 -8.63
CA THR A 462 16.89 14.41 -7.71
C THR A 462 17.38 14.10 -6.29
N ALA A 463 17.18 12.85 -5.82
CA ALA A 463 17.66 12.41 -4.51
C ALA A 463 19.19 12.40 -4.42
N SER A 464 19.87 12.00 -5.50
CA SER A 464 21.32 11.90 -5.59
C SER A 464 22.02 13.22 -5.90
N ALA A 465 21.27 14.27 -6.28
CA ALA A 465 21.87 15.54 -6.70
C ALA A 465 22.75 16.16 -5.58
N PRO A 466 23.95 16.64 -5.88
CA PRO A 466 24.74 17.35 -4.89
C PRO A 466 24.04 18.63 -4.45
N LEU A 467 24.36 19.14 -3.26
CA LEU A 467 23.99 20.50 -2.90
C LEU A 467 24.54 21.44 -3.95
N ASN A 468 23.69 22.17 -4.66
CA ASN A 468 24.18 23.26 -5.49
C ASN A 468 24.86 24.24 -4.54
N ALA A 469 26.18 24.38 -4.69
CA ALA A 469 26.87 25.54 -4.11
C ALA A 469 26.07 26.75 -4.57
N SER A 470 25.46 27.47 -3.63
CA SER A 470 24.76 28.71 -3.89
C SER A 470 25.66 29.53 -4.82
N SER A 471 25.11 29.83 -6.02
CA SER A 471 25.72 30.83 -6.88
C SER A 471 25.84 32.11 -6.06
N GLU A 472 27.05 32.42 -5.61
CA GLU A 472 27.42 33.71 -5.03
C GLU A 472 27.06 34.86 -5.98
#